data_42537c69b16258f8f114ff35e9cd1039
#
_entry.id   42537c69b16258f8f114ff35e9cd1039
#
_cell.length_a   1.000
_cell.length_b   1.000
_cell.length_c   1.000
_cell.angle_alpha   90.00
_cell.angle_beta   90.00
_cell.angle_gamma   90.00
#
_symmetry.space_group_name_H-M   'P 1'
#
loop_
_entity.id
_entity.type
_entity.pdbx_description
1 polymer ?
#
loop_
_entity_poly.entity_id
_entity_poly.type
_entity_poly.pdbx_seq_one_letter_code
_entity_poly.pdbx_strand_id
1 'polypeptide(L)'
;MTEQRKEELREALREATVYVVAHDGLDKATTKALASRAGVNEGYIYRVFDGKDDLLNKTFEMLDCQMINLLHGAMAIMRDESLDMETRCYRIFSQLWRFCLAGHDECLCYIRYYYSPYFTKYSSEHHKEMFESVTERFGRVFKQGIDVWHMLVYVLDIIFSSVIRVFRGDLPNTQETEKNVFELLYHSIQPYLSWERL
;
A
#
# COMPACT_ATOMS: atom_id res chain seq x y z
N MET A 1 -31.06 12.40 -3.58
CA MET A 1 -29.82 12.60 -2.83
C MET A 1 -28.92 13.50 -3.66
N THR A 2 -28.37 14.55 -3.09
CA THR A 2 -27.42 15.45 -3.79
C THR A 2 -26.09 14.72 -4.04
N GLU A 3 -25.29 15.16 -5.01
CA GLU A 3 -23.98 14.53 -5.29
C GLU A 3 -23.03 14.64 -4.11
N GLN A 4 -23.00 15.79 -3.43
CA GLN A 4 -22.25 15.98 -2.21
C GLN A 4 -22.58 14.92 -1.14
N ARG A 5 -23.88 14.66 -0.91
CA ARG A 5 -24.32 13.64 0.07
C ARG A 5 -24.00 12.21 -0.35
N LYS A 6 -23.88 11.96 -1.67
CA LYS A 6 -23.40 10.66 -2.15
C LYS A 6 -21.90 10.48 -1.85
N GLU A 7 -21.09 11.53 -2.04
CA GLU A 7 -19.66 11.45 -1.76
C GLU A 7 -19.38 11.31 -0.27
N GLU A 8 -20.07 12.05 0.59
CA GLU A 8 -19.99 11.85 2.05
C GLU A 8 -20.34 10.40 2.45
N LEU A 9 -21.34 9.81 1.79
CA LEU A 9 -21.74 8.42 2.03
C LEU A 9 -20.67 7.43 1.53
N ARG A 10 -20.07 7.67 0.34
CA ARG A 10 -18.97 6.85 -0.18
C ARG A 10 -17.79 6.84 0.78
N GLU A 11 -17.42 8.02 1.27
CA GLU A 11 -16.30 8.17 2.21
C GLU A 11 -16.58 7.42 3.52
N ALA A 12 -17.74 7.63 4.15
CA ALA A 12 -18.12 6.93 5.37
C ALA A 12 -18.13 5.39 5.20
N LEU A 13 -18.55 4.89 4.03
CA LEU A 13 -18.53 3.46 3.73
C LEU A 13 -17.11 2.93 3.48
N ARG A 14 -16.23 3.70 2.83
CA ARG A 14 -14.82 3.34 2.65
C ARG A 14 -14.09 3.29 4.01
N GLU A 15 -14.26 4.31 4.85
CA GLU A 15 -13.71 4.34 6.21
C GLU A 15 -14.18 3.14 7.04
N ALA A 16 -15.48 2.83 6.96
CA ALA A 16 -16.05 1.66 7.62
C ALA A 16 -15.43 0.34 7.09
N THR A 17 -15.17 0.29 5.78
CA THR A 17 -14.54 -0.86 5.14
C THR A 17 -13.10 -1.02 5.60
N VAL A 18 -12.32 0.06 5.62
CA VAL A 18 -10.95 0.06 6.15
C VAL A 18 -10.95 -0.49 7.58
N TYR A 19 -11.80 0.04 8.45
CA TYR A 19 -11.86 -0.41 9.83
C TYR A 19 -12.22 -1.89 9.96
N VAL A 20 -13.32 -2.34 9.34
CA VAL A 20 -13.81 -3.73 9.46
C VAL A 20 -12.78 -4.71 8.89
N VAL A 21 -12.20 -4.40 7.73
CA VAL A 21 -11.17 -5.26 7.13
C VAL A 21 -9.91 -5.29 8.00
N ALA A 22 -9.48 -4.15 8.54
CA ALA A 22 -8.29 -4.07 9.39
C ALA A 22 -8.45 -4.79 10.74
N HIS A 23 -9.62 -4.78 11.35
CA HIS A 23 -9.82 -5.36 12.68
C HIS A 23 -10.43 -6.77 12.65
N ASP A 24 -11.43 -6.97 11.79
CA ASP A 24 -12.23 -8.21 11.79
C ASP A 24 -11.87 -9.15 10.63
N GLY A 25 -11.21 -8.63 9.58
CA GLY A 25 -10.82 -9.36 8.38
C GLY A 25 -11.88 -9.34 7.27
N LEU A 26 -11.45 -9.72 6.05
CA LEU A 26 -12.29 -9.71 4.84
C LEU A 26 -13.53 -10.60 4.96
N ASP A 27 -13.43 -11.74 5.63
CA ASP A 27 -14.54 -12.66 5.81
C ASP A 27 -15.69 -12.07 6.64
N LYS A 28 -15.36 -11.11 7.51
CA LYS A 28 -16.34 -10.40 8.34
C LYS A 28 -16.88 -9.12 7.70
N ALA A 29 -16.29 -8.68 6.58
CA ALA A 29 -16.74 -7.49 5.84
C ALA A 29 -18.03 -7.78 5.06
N THR A 30 -19.13 -8.05 5.79
CA THR A 30 -20.47 -8.23 5.22
C THR A 30 -21.14 -6.88 4.99
N THR A 31 -22.12 -6.79 4.05
CA THR A 31 -22.90 -5.55 3.84
C THR A 31 -23.48 -5.00 5.15
N LYS A 32 -23.99 -5.89 6.00
CA LYS A 32 -24.53 -5.55 7.32
C LYS A 32 -23.45 -4.94 8.24
N ALA A 33 -22.27 -5.56 8.33
CA ALA A 33 -21.19 -5.07 9.18
C ALA A 33 -20.67 -3.70 8.69
N LEU A 34 -20.47 -3.55 7.37
CA LEU A 34 -20.00 -2.31 6.75
C LEU A 34 -21.00 -1.17 6.94
N ALA A 35 -22.29 -1.41 6.65
CA ALA A 35 -23.34 -0.41 6.84
C ALA A 35 -23.52 -0.03 8.31
N SER A 36 -23.52 -1.01 9.22
CA SER A 36 -23.60 -0.77 10.67
C SER A 36 -22.43 0.09 11.17
N ARG A 37 -21.21 -0.20 10.72
CA ARG A 37 -20.00 0.57 11.08
C ARG A 37 -20.06 2.00 10.53
N ALA A 38 -20.60 2.20 9.33
CA ALA A 38 -20.79 3.51 8.71
C ALA A 38 -22.00 4.28 9.30
N GLY A 39 -22.76 3.68 10.20
CA GLY A 39 -23.95 4.31 10.78
C GLY A 39 -25.12 4.47 9.80
N VAL A 40 -25.20 3.62 8.78
CA VAL A 40 -26.23 3.68 7.74
C VAL A 40 -26.98 2.35 7.58
N ASN A 41 -28.07 2.35 6.81
CA ASN A 41 -28.79 1.13 6.44
C ASN A 41 -28.08 0.45 5.25
N GLU A 42 -28.08 -0.89 5.18
CA GLU A 42 -27.46 -1.68 4.10
C GLU A 42 -27.87 -1.23 2.69
N GLY A 43 -29.12 -0.82 2.49
CA GLY A 43 -29.61 -0.32 1.21
C GLY A 43 -28.87 0.91 0.68
N TYR A 44 -28.14 1.64 1.54
CA TYR A 44 -27.34 2.77 1.11
C TYR A 44 -26.05 2.36 0.38
N ILE A 45 -25.51 1.15 0.62
CA ILE A 45 -24.40 0.60 -0.15
C ILE A 45 -24.76 0.56 -1.62
N TYR A 46 -25.91 -0.02 -1.95
CA TYR A 46 -26.39 -0.16 -3.34
C TYR A 46 -26.81 1.14 -4.02
N ARG A 47 -26.79 2.26 -3.30
CA ARG A 47 -27.02 3.60 -3.88
C ARG A 47 -25.75 4.25 -4.41
N VAL A 48 -24.58 3.80 -3.95
CA VAL A 48 -23.29 4.45 -4.25
C VAL A 48 -22.20 3.47 -4.70
N PHE A 49 -22.44 2.16 -4.54
CA PHE A 49 -21.61 1.06 -5.01
C PHE A 49 -22.48 -0.06 -5.60
N ASP A 50 -21.91 -0.86 -6.50
CA ASP A 50 -22.59 -2.02 -7.10
C ASP A 50 -22.63 -3.25 -6.19
N GLY A 51 -22.52 -3.03 -4.88
CA GLY A 51 -22.54 -4.04 -3.85
C GLY A 51 -21.26 -4.09 -3.03
N LYS A 52 -21.14 -5.15 -2.22
CA LYS A 52 -20.03 -5.31 -1.29
C LYS A 52 -18.67 -5.43 -2.02
N ASP A 53 -18.63 -6.23 -3.06
CA ASP A 53 -17.37 -6.50 -3.77
C ASP A 53 -16.85 -5.25 -4.47
N ASP A 54 -17.73 -4.42 -5.02
CA ASP A 54 -17.37 -3.11 -5.59
C ASP A 54 -16.88 -2.14 -4.50
N LEU A 55 -17.57 -2.08 -3.35
CA LEU A 55 -17.11 -1.27 -2.20
C LEU A 55 -15.71 -1.70 -1.73
N LEU A 56 -15.45 -3.01 -1.59
CA LEU A 56 -14.14 -3.53 -1.22
C LEU A 56 -13.08 -3.16 -2.26
N ASN A 57 -13.38 -3.36 -3.55
CA ASN A 57 -12.49 -3.03 -4.65
C ASN A 57 -12.17 -1.52 -4.70
N LYS A 58 -13.19 -0.67 -4.63
CA LYS A 58 -13.02 0.80 -4.64
C LYS A 58 -12.27 1.33 -3.42
N THR A 59 -12.40 0.67 -2.27
CA THR A 59 -11.59 0.98 -1.09
C THR A 59 -10.14 0.61 -1.31
N PHE A 60 -9.87 -0.57 -1.89
CA PHE A 60 -8.50 -0.96 -2.23
C PHE A 60 -7.88 -0.04 -3.27
N GLU A 61 -8.58 0.30 -4.35
CA GLU A 61 -8.10 1.22 -5.40
C GLU A 61 -7.69 2.59 -4.81
N MET A 62 -8.44 3.10 -3.84
CA MET A 62 -8.10 4.33 -3.13
C MET A 62 -6.78 4.20 -2.35
N LEU A 63 -6.60 3.12 -1.60
CA LEU A 63 -5.37 2.86 -0.82
C LEU A 63 -4.18 2.59 -1.74
N ASP A 64 -4.39 1.87 -2.82
CA ASP A 64 -3.39 1.57 -3.85
C ASP A 64 -2.88 2.84 -4.54
N CYS A 65 -3.80 3.74 -4.88
CA CYS A 65 -3.46 5.05 -5.44
C CYS A 65 -2.58 5.88 -4.47
N GLN A 66 -2.85 5.83 -3.16
CA GLN A 66 -2.01 6.51 -2.16
C GLN A 66 -0.60 5.92 -2.11
N MET A 67 -0.46 4.59 -2.15
CA MET A 67 0.83 3.91 -2.19
C MET A 67 1.61 4.24 -3.46
N ILE A 68 0.96 4.21 -4.62
CA ILE A 68 1.58 4.53 -5.92
C ILE A 68 2.04 5.99 -5.95
N ASN A 69 1.24 6.93 -5.45
CA ASN A 69 1.61 8.34 -5.37
C ASN A 69 2.83 8.56 -4.47
N LEU A 70 2.93 7.83 -3.36
CA LEU A 70 4.10 7.85 -2.49
C LEU A 70 5.35 7.38 -3.23
N LEU A 71 5.26 6.28 -3.97
CA LEU A 71 6.36 5.73 -4.79
C LEU A 71 6.78 6.70 -5.91
N HIS A 72 5.82 7.36 -6.55
CA HIS A 72 6.13 8.40 -7.54
C HIS A 72 6.90 9.57 -6.93
N GLY A 73 6.52 10.00 -5.71
CA GLY A 73 7.23 11.05 -4.95
C GLY A 73 8.66 10.65 -4.59
N ALA A 74 8.91 9.37 -4.36
CA ALA A 74 10.22 8.84 -4.01
C ALA A 74 11.29 9.03 -5.12
N MET A 75 10.88 9.21 -6.37
CA MET A 75 11.81 9.47 -7.48
C MET A 75 12.58 10.78 -7.35
N ALA A 76 12.02 11.78 -6.65
CA ALA A 76 12.76 13.01 -6.38
C ALA A 76 13.97 12.74 -5.47
N ILE A 77 13.80 11.86 -4.47
CA ILE A 77 14.89 11.43 -3.58
C ILE A 77 15.93 10.62 -4.36
N MET A 78 15.48 9.70 -5.21
CA MET A 78 16.38 8.86 -6.00
C MET A 78 17.28 9.67 -6.95
N ARG A 79 16.81 10.82 -7.45
CA ARG A 79 17.56 11.72 -8.33
C ARG A 79 18.45 12.72 -7.62
N ASP A 80 18.45 12.77 -6.31
CA ASP A 80 19.27 13.70 -5.53
C ASP A 80 20.75 13.25 -5.55
N GLU A 81 21.52 13.75 -6.52
CA GLU A 81 22.94 13.42 -6.68
C GLU A 81 23.83 13.92 -5.53
N SER A 82 23.33 14.77 -4.63
CA SER A 82 24.07 15.20 -3.43
C SER A 82 24.19 14.10 -2.38
N LEU A 83 23.39 13.03 -2.52
CA LEU A 83 23.33 11.89 -1.62
C LEU A 83 23.94 10.64 -2.26
N ASP A 84 24.61 9.81 -1.46
CA ASP A 84 24.99 8.47 -1.89
C ASP A 84 23.77 7.55 -2.07
N MET A 85 23.95 6.44 -2.77
CA MET A 85 22.86 5.51 -3.11
C MET A 85 22.19 4.92 -1.86
N GLU A 86 22.97 4.56 -0.84
CA GLU A 86 22.44 3.99 0.40
C GLU A 86 21.53 4.99 1.12
N THR A 87 21.97 6.24 1.23
CA THR A 87 21.17 7.33 1.83
C THR A 87 19.88 7.57 1.05
N ARG A 88 19.91 7.55 -0.30
CA ARG A 88 18.69 7.66 -1.11
C ARG A 88 17.73 6.50 -0.83
N CYS A 89 18.23 5.28 -0.85
CA CYS A 89 17.44 4.08 -0.55
C CYS A 89 16.86 4.13 0.87
N TYR A 90 17.67 4.55 1.86
CA TYR A 90 17.18 4.68 3.23
C TYR A 90 16.07 5.71 3.37
N ARG A 91 16.20 6.87 2.73
CA ARG A 91 15.14 7.90 2.78
C ARG A 91 13.83 7.42 2.17
N ILE A 92 13.88 6.71 1.04
CA ILE A 92 12.69 6.12 0.40
C ILE A 92 12.09 5.05 1.29
N PHE A 93 12.91 4.13 1.80
CA PHE A 93 12.47 3.09 2.74
C PHE A 93 11.81 3.71 3.99
N SER A 94 12.47 4.69 4.62
CA SER A 94 11.97 5.36 5.82
C SER A 94 10.64 6.08 5.57
N GLN A 95 10.45 6.67 4.39
CA GLN A 95 9.19 7.30 4.00
C GLN A 95 8.05 6.26 3.88
N LEU A 96 8.31 5.14 3.20
CA LEU A 96 7.35 4.02 3.09
C LEU A 96 7.04 3.40 4.46
N TRP A 97 8.08 3.14 5.24
CA TRP A 97 7.97 2.60 6.59
C TRP A 97 7.06 3.43 7.49
N ARG A 98 7.32 4.74 7.54
CA ARG A 98 6.52 5.69 8.34
C ARG A 98 5.11 5.86 7.82
N PHE A 99 4.93 5.84 6.50
CA PHE A 99 3.60 5.88 5.89
C PHE A 99 2.77 4.67 6.35
N CYS A 100 3.32 3.47 6.27
CA CYS A 100 2.64 2.25 6.72
C CYS A 100 2.33 2.28 8.23
N LEU A 101 3.27 2.74 9.05
CA LEU A 101 3.08 2.80 10.51
C LEU A 101 2.06 3.88 10.93
N ALA A 102 2.02 5.01 10.24
CA ALA A 102 1.07 6.09 10.53
C ALA A 102 -0.37 5.72 10.14
N GLY A 103 -0.56 5.01 9.03
CA GLY A 103 -1.84 4.51 8.55
C GLY A 103 -2.05 3.04 8.95
N HIS A 104 -2.16 2.75 10.24
CA HIS A 104 -2.26 1.37 10.75
C HIS A 104 -3.41 0.58 10.11
N ASP A 105 -4.62 1.12 10.13
CA ASP A 105 -5.81 0.42 9.64
C ASP A 105 -5.82 0.36 8.11
N GLU A 106 -5.40 1.43 7.45
CA GLU A 106 -5.24 1.52 6.00
C GLU A 106 -4.22 0.49 5.49
N CYS A 107 -3.07 0.40 6.17
CA CYS A 107 -2.01 -0.55 5.83
C CYS A 107 -2.48 -2.00 6.01
N LEU A 108 -3.14 -2.31 7.13
CA LEU A 108 -3.70 -3.66 7.36
C LEU A 108 -4.81 -3.99 6.37
N CYS A 109 -5.69 -3.04 6.05
CA CYS A 109 -6.74 -3.22 5.05
C CYS A 109 -6.14 -3.51 3.68
N TYR A 110 -5.15 -2.70 3.25
CA TYR A 110 -4.42 -2.87 2.00
C TYR A 110 -3.81 -4.27 1.90
N ILE A 111 -3.00 -4.66 2.89
CA ILE A 111 -2.31 -5.95 2.90
C ILE A 111 -3.29 -7.13 2.88
N ARG A 112 -4.34 -7.08 3.70
CA ARG A 112 -5.34 -8.15 3.75
C ARG A 112 -6.09 -8.31 2.43
N TYR A 113 -6.39 -7.21 1.75
CA TYR A 113 -7.03 -7.27 0.44
C TYR A 113 -6.05 -7.76 -0.64
N TYR A 114 -4.83 -7.23 -0.67
CA TYR A 114 -3.80 -7.57 -1.66
C TYR A 114 -3.48 -9.06 -1.70
N TYR A 115 -3.39 -9.71 -0.55
CA TYR A 115 -3.15 -11.16 -0.46
C TYR A 115 -4.43 -12.00 -0.47
N SER A 116 -5.57 -11.45 -0.85
CA SER A 116 -6.85 -12.14 -0.90
C SER A 116 -7.23 -12.59 -2.31
N PRO A 117 -8.17 -13.55 -2.44
CA PRO A 117 -8.77 -13.89 -3.74
C PRO A 117 -9.52 -12.72 -4.40
N TYR A 118 -9.98 -11.72 -3.63
CA TYR A 118 -10.62 -10.53 -4.17
C TYR A 118 -9.67 -9.71 -5.06
N PHE A 119 -8.42 -9.53 -4.62
CA PHE A 119 -7.40 -8.84 -5.40
C PHE A 119 -7.22 -9.49 -6.77
N THR A 120 -6.98 -10.79 -6.81
CA THR A 120 -6.79 -11.54 -8.07
C THR A 120 -8.00 -11.42 -8.99
N LYS A 121 -9.20 -11.41 -8.40
CA LYS A 121 -10.45 -11.40 -9.19
C LYS A 121 -10.83 -10.02 -9.74
N TYR A 122 -10.56 -8.95 -8.99
CA TYR A 122 -11.14 -7.63 -9.27
C TYR A 122 -10.11 -6.52 -9.51
N SER A 123 -8.90 -6.63 -8.98
CA SER A 123 -7.98 -5.49 -8.90
C SER A 123 -6.63 -5.72 -9.56
N SER A 124 -6.20 -6.97 -9.80
CA SER A 124 -4.83 -7.30 -10.20
C SER A 124 -4.40 -6.66 -11.53
N GLU A 125 -5.28 -6.59 -12.52
CA GLU A 125 -4.97 -5.97 -13.82
C GLU A 125 -4.79 -4.46 -13.66
N HIS A 126 -5.76 -3.80 -13.02
CA HIS A 126 -5.70 -2.37 -12.79
C HIS A 126 -4.49 -1.96 -11.93
N HIS A 127 -4.20 -2.70 -10.86
CA HIS A 127 -3.01 -2.51 -10.03
C HIS A 127 -1.73 -2.62 -10.88
N LYS A 128 -1.63 -3.63 -11.75
CA LYS A 128 -0.47 -3.82 -12.63
C LYS A 128 -0.30 -2.64 -13.59
N GLU A 129 -1.37 -2.17 -14.22
CA GLU A 129 -1.34 -1.01 -15.10
C GLU A 129 -0.86 0.26 -14.38
N MET A 130 -1.37 0.51 -13.17
CA MET A 130 -0.95 1.65 -12.37
C MET A 130 0.52 1.54 -11.93
N PHE A 131 0.97 0.34 -11.58
CA PHE A 131 2.36 0.07 -11.17
C PHE A 131 3.35 0.11 -12.34
N GLU A 132 2.89 -0.02 -13.59
CA GLU A 132 3.76 0.01 -14.77
C GLU A 132 4.54 1.33 -14.84
N SER A 133 3.89 2.46 -14.54
CA SER A 133 4.54 3.77 -14.46
C SER A 133 5.59 3.89 -13.34
N VAL A 134 5.43 3.13 -12.25
CA VAL A 134 6.42 3.05 -11.18
C VAL A 134 7.61 2.20 -11.63
N THR A 135 7.36 1.02 -12.22
CA THR A 135 8.42 0.13 -12.72
C THR A 135 9.28 0.79 -13.79
N GLU A 136 8.68 1.53 -14.71
CA GLU A 136 9.41 2.29 -15.72
C GLU A 136 10.35 3.34 -15.11
N ARG A 137 9.87 4.08 -14.11
CA ARG A 137 10.65 5.11 -13.41
C ARG A 137 11.80 4.52 -12.61
N PHE A 138 11.55 3.42 -11.91
CA PHE A 138 12.57 2.70 -11.14
C PHE A 138 13.48 1.82 -12.00
N GLY A 139 13.16 1.61 -13.29
CA GLY A 139 13.95 0.78 -14.20
C GLY A 139 15.43 1.17 -14.31
N ARG A 140 15.73 2.46 -14.16
CA ARG A 140 17.11 2.98 -14.20
C ARG A 140 17.89 2.81 -12.88
N VAL A 141 17.17 2.52 -11.79
CA VAL A 141 17.78 2.29 -10.48
C VAL A 141 18.46 0.92 -10.42
N PHE A 142 18.00 -0.03 -11.23
CA PHE A 142 18.51 -1.40 -11.26
C PHE A 142 19.39 -1.65 -12.48
N LYS A 143 20.31 -2.61 -12.36
CA LYS A 143 21.15 -3.09 -13.45
C LYS A 143 20.30 -3.65 -14.59
N GLN A 144 20.85 -3.57 -15.81
CA GLN A 144 20.20 -4.15 -16.99
C GLN A 144 19.92 -5.66 -16.80
N GLY A 145 18.74 -6.11 -17.21
CA GLY A 145 18.31 -7.51 -17.09
C GLY A 145 17.62 -7.87 -15.76
N ILE A 146 17.52 -6.92 -14.82
CA ILE A 146 16.75 -7.12 -13.60
C ILE A 146 15.26 -6.90 -13.88
N ASP A 147 14.42 -7.82 -13.44
CA ASP A 147 12.97 -7.64 -13.43
C ASP A 147 12.58 -6.65 -12.32
N VAL A 148 12.31 -5.42 -12.71
CA VAL A 148 12.01 -4.31 -11.79
C VAL A 148 10.73 -4.55 -11.04
N TRP A 149 9.71 -5.15 -11.67
CA TRP A 149 8.46 -5.49 -11.01
C TRP A 149 8.69 -6.45 -9.84
N HIS A 150 9.35 -7.58 -10.08
CA HIS A 150 9.67 -8.54 -9.03
C HIS A 150 10.54 -7.93 -7.91
N MET A 151 11.46 -7.02 -8.27
CA MET A 151 12.28 -6.34 -7.28
C MET A 151 11.45 -5.40 -6.38
N LEU A 152 10.54 -4.63 -6.96
CA LEU A 152 9.67 -3.74 -6.19
C LEU A 152 8.70 -4.53 -5.31
N VAL A 153 8.11 -5.61 -5.81
CA VAL A 153 7.27 -6.52 -5.02
C VAL A 153 8.06 -7.08 -3.85
N TYR A 154 9.28 -7.57 -4.08
CA TYR A 154 10.15 -8.07 -3.00
C TYR A 154 10.41 -7.02 -1.92
N VAL A 155 10.74 -5.78 -2.32
CA VAL A 155 10.98 -4.68 -1.37
C VAL A 155 9.73 -4.39 -0.54
N LEU A 156 8.55 -4.30 -1.17
CA LEU A 156 7.30 -4.04 -0.49
C LEU A 156 6.91 -5.17 0.45
N ASP A 157 7.08 -6.43 0.05
CA ASP A 157 6.79 -7.60 0.88
C ASP A 157 7.61 -7.61 2.18
N ILE A 158 8.91 -7.27 2.11
CA ILE A 158 9.75 -7.16 3.30
C ILE A 158 9.25 -6.04 4.21
N ILE A 159 8.90 -4.88 3.67
CA ILE A 159 8.35 -3.75 4.44
C ILE A 159 7.04 -4.17 5.11
N PHE A 160 6.07 -4.69 4.36
CA PHE A 160 4.77 -5.10 4.88
C PHE A 160 4.87 -6.18 5.95
N SER A 161 5.68 -7.21 5.69
CA SER A 161 5.92 -8.28 6.65
C SER A 161 6.51 -7.77 7.97
N SER A 162 7.44 -6.80 7.89
CA SER A 162 8.07 -6.19 9.07
C SER A 162 7.10 -5.25 9.81
N VAL A 163 6.33 -4.44 9.09
CA VAL A 163 5.31 -3.55 9.66
C VAL A 163 4.22 -4.34 10.39
N ILE A 164 3.74 -5.45 9.82
CA ILE A 164 2.79 -6.36 10.50
C ILE A 164 3.37 -6.86 11.82
N ARG A 165 4.66 -7.21 11.86
CA ARG A 165 5.32 -7.64 13.11
C ARG A 165 5.39 -6.53 14.15
N VAL A 166 5.57 -5.28 13.72
CA VAL A 166 5.49 -4.12 14.62
C VAL A 166 4.07 -3.96 15.16
N PHE A 167 3.05 -4.06 14.32
CA PHE A 167 1.64 -3.97 14.75
C PHE A 167 1.24 -5.06 15.73
N ARG A 168 1.82 -6.25 15.61
CA ARG A 168 1.59 -7.37 16.52
C ARG A 168 2.41 -7.31 17.81
N GLY A 169 3.38 -6.39 17.89
CA GLY A 169 4.30 -6.31 19.01
C GLY A 169 5.46 -7.35 18.95
N ASP A 170 5.60 -8.08 17.83
CA ASP A 170 6.70 -9.02 17.60
C ASP A 170 8.04 -8.28 17.40
N LEU A 171 7.98 -7.05 16.88
CA LEU A 171 9.09 -6.11 16.75
C LEU A 171 8.76 -4.80 17.46
N PRO A 172 9.72 -4.15 18.15
CA PRO A 172 9.48 -2.86 18.76
C PRO A 172 9.36 -1.75 17.70
N ASN A 173 8.46 -0.78 17.91
CA ASN A 173 8.36 0.40 17.05
C ASN A 173 9.45 1.42 17.44
N THR A 174 10.67 1.21 16.96
CA THR A 174 11.83 2.06 17.27
C THR A 174 12.61 2.38 15.99
N GLN A 175 13.40 3.46 16.04
CA GLN A 175 14.33 3.81 14.96
C GLN A 175 15.39 2.72 14.72
N GLU A 176 15.76 1.99 15.75
CA GLU A 176 16.70 0.86 15.64
C GLU A 176 16.08 -0.27 14.80
N THR A 177 14.81 -0.62 15.05
CA THR A 177 14.08 -1.60 14.23
C THR A 177 13.99 -1.15 12.77
N GLU A 178 13.63 0.13 12.52
CA GLU A 178 13.59 0.71 11.17
C GLU A 178 14.93 0.53 10.45
N LYS A 179 16.04 0.88 11.12
CA LYS A 179 17.40 0.75 10.56
C LYS A 179 17.79 -0.70 10.30
N ASN A 180 17.55 -1.60 11.25
CA ASN A 180 17.92 -3.02 11.12
C ASN A 180 17.17 -3.68 9.94
N VAL A 181 15.87 -3.38 9.78
CA VAL A 181 15.08 -3.88 8.63
C VAL A 181 15.62 -3.29 7.33
N PHE A 182 15.95 -2.00 7.30
CA PHE A 182 16.56 -1.36 6.14
C PHE A 182 17.90 -2.00 5.76
N GLU A 183 18.81 -2.18 6.70
CA GLU A 183 20.12 -2.77 6.45
C GLU A 183 20.03 -4.16 5.83
N LEU A 184 19.17 -5.03 6.38
CA LEU A 184 18.93 -6.35 5.82
C LEU A 184 18.37 -6.29 4.39
N LEU A 185 17.38 -5.43 4.16
CA LEU A 185 16.79 -5.22 2.85
C LEU A 185 17.81 -4.65 1.87
N TYR A 186 18.53 -3.59 2.25
CA TYR A 186 19.51 -2.92 1.40
C TYR A 186 20.64 -3.86 0.95
N HIS A 187 21.22 -4.63 1.87
CA HIS A 187 22.25 -5.60 1.52
C HIS A 187 21.75 -6.70 0.58
N SER A 188 20.46 -7.04 0.62
CA SER A 188 19.87 -8.01 -0.30
C SER A 188 19.67 -7.46 -1.72
N ILE A 189 19.41 -6.17 -1.88
CA ILE A 189 19.15 -5.54 -3.19
C ILE A 189 20.37 -4.81 -3.77
N GLN A 190 21.32 -4.40 -2.93
CA GLN A 190 22.52 -3.64 -3.33
C GLN A 190 23.28 -4.25 -4.53
N PRO A 191 23.47 -5.58 -4.65
CA PRO A 191 24.15 -6.17 -5.79
C PRO A 191 23.45 -5.92 -7.14
N TYR A 192 22.16 -5.58 -7.11
CA TYR A 192 21.32 -5.37 -8.28
C TYR A 192 21.11 -3.89 -8.62
N LEU A 193 21.57 -2.98 -7.75
CA LEU A 193 21.46 -1.54 -8.01
C LEU A 193 22.48 -1.10 -9.09
N SER A 194 22.05 -0.18 -9.95
CA SER A 194 22.90 0.53 -10.89
C SER A 194 23.60 1.68 -10.19
N TRP A 195 24.91 1.82 -10.42
CA TRP A 195 25.72 2.95 -9.93
C TRP A 195 25.90 4.03 -10.99
N GLU A 196 25.27 3.86 -12.15
CA GLU A 196 25.25 4.88 -13.19
C GLU A 196 24.39 6.07 -12.73
N ARG A 197 24.75 7.27 -13.19
CA ARG A 197 23.97 8.48 -12.87
C ARG A 197 22.57 8.39 -13.46
N LEU A 198 21.57 8.63 -12.64
CA LEU A 198 20.15 8.60 -12.99
C LEU A 198 19.71 9.84 -13.77
#